data_a61b79df461a6fbc8714499572aae16d
#
_entry.id   a61b79df461a6fbc8714499572aae16d
#
_cell.length_a   1.000
_cell.length_b   1.000
_cell.length_c   1.000
_cell.angle_alpha   90.00
_cell.angle_beta   90.00
_cell.angle_gamma   90.00
#
_symmetry.space_group_name_H-M   'P 1'
#
loop_
_entity.id
_entity.type
_entity.pdbx_description
1 polymer ?
#
loop_
_entity_poly.entity_id
_entity_poly.type
_entity_poly.pdbx_seq_one_letter_code
_entity_poly.pdbx_strand_id
1 'polypeptide(L)'
;MAGADEIICNGHVITLPTLEVVKAVPIMAAGTNIDWLVHIYYARRDFMSCRVIIERELYRSLNPEYLYFVKGLIDREEGNNIEALRNLQKALDLNSKSIETYKEIGKTLFIMGSFNQALNLFREAEELSPRQDHEICHFIGELLHRSAAAANQLAVARHEEAEAKVYFEKAVQSGKKLESFQRLAEILRKEKDYAKAIEVLENCLLLSPENVEVLTEIGVLCLKINDTQKAFDRLSEVICLDRKCPKGLLAYGAILQSRNDVDGALGKYREITMTEPDIPELWNNIGLCFFKKRPQKIIAAISSLRKSIWFSPLNYNALYNLSLIYISAQQYASAFHTLAAAINLRKDSAECYMLLGICLRKLEDGENAFKAFQRSNEIQLLYHQQQLQQQEQQQQQHQQQHQHQQQKQQEAGRNPLVHLNFALFCYETGRVALATEQFTRFVSSSQDLLLPTEYKFQATKLKSLLKISTSNALTSLTPAGLARDVDFQASKESIREHESNSADDIYGIYGVKRQTAGNQQRLQDTKARALETAALAAATSAPSAEMPLEVNAVVNA
;
A
#
# COMPACT_ATOMS: atom_id res chain seq x y z
N MET A 1 10.92 14.06 53.62
CA MET A 1 9.79 14.14 52.68
C MET A 1 9.44 15.61 52.60
N ALA A 2 9.88 16.29 51.52
CA ALA A 2 9.48 17.67 51.26
C ALA A 2 8.00 17.62 50.84
N GLY A 3 7.18 18.49 51.42
CA GLY A 3 5.77 18.61 51.05
C GLY A 3 5.65 19.08 49.58
N ALA A 4 4.55 18.77 48.92
CA ALA A 4 4.32 19.01 47.48
C ALA A 4 4.35 20.50 47.05
N ASP A 5 4.61 21.42 47.96
CA ASP A 5 4.54 22.86 47.74
C ASP A 5 5.90 23.57 47.94
N GLU A 6 6.99 22.81 47.99
CA GLU A 6 8.35 23.36 48.15
C GLU A 6 9.20 23.14 46.87
N ILE A 7 9.62 24.23 46.23
CA ILE A 7 10.57 24.21 45.10
C ILE A 7 11.96 24.65 45.60
N ILE A 8 12.97 23.82 45.40
CA ILE A 8 14.36 24.12 45.74
C ILE A 8 15.04 24.74 44.52
N CYS A 9 15.29 26.04 44.54
CA CYS A 9 16.08 26.73 43.53
C CYS A 9 17.39 27.24 44.14
N ASN A 10 18.54 26.85 43.63
CA ASN A 10 19.87 27.27 44.05
C ASN A 10 20.16 27.11 45.57
N GLY A 11 19.64 26.03 46.18
CA GLY A 11 19.83 25.75 47.61
C GLY A 11 18.89 26.53 48.55
N HIS A 12 18.00 27.35 48.04
CA HIS A 12 16.96 28.01 48.80
C HIS A 12 15.63 27.31 48.61
N VAL A 13 14.97 26.96 49.70
CA VAL A 13 13.62 26.40 49.71
C VAL A 13 12.64 27.56 49.55
N ILE A 14 11.97 27.63 48.42
CA ILE A 14 10.88 28.57 48.17
C ILE A 14 9.58 27.84 48.45
N THR A 15 8.94 28.15 49.55
CA THR A 15 7.57 27.73 49.84
C THR A 15 6.65 28.54 48.94
N LEU A 16 6.04 27.87 47.97
CA LEU A 16 4.92 28.47 47.25
C LEU A 16 3.79 28.67 48.25
N PRO A 17 3.26 29.90 48.45
CA PRO A 17 2.04 30.05 49.17
C PRO A 17 1.00 29.21 48.46
N THR A 18 0.34 28.30 49.15
CA THR A 18 -0.87 27.62 48.71
C THR A 18 -1.88 28.73 48.41
N LEU A 19 -1.79 29.23 47.18
CA LEU A 19 -2.83 30.05 46.60
C LEU A 19 -4.00 29.11 46.34
N GLU A 20 -4.72 28.73 47.39
CA GLU A 20 -6.14 28.54 47.23
C GLU A 20 -6.73 29.87 46.81
N VAL A 21 -6.51 30.28 45.59
CA VAL A 21 -7.33 31.24 44.93
C VAL A 21 -8.67 30.56 44.74
N VAL A 22 -9.45 30.55 45.82
CA VAL A 22 -10.89 30.45 45.71
C VAL A 22 -11.30 31.66 44.91
N LYS A 23 -11.27 31.53 43.56
CA LYS A 23 -11.77 32.57 42.66
C LYS A 23 -13.18 32.83 43.13
N ALA A 24 -13.45 34.05 43.66
CA ALA A 24 -14.76 34.41 44.12
C ALA A 24 -15.73 34.25 42.95
N VAL A 25 -16.51 33.18 42.99
CA VAL A 25 -17.48 32.89 41.95
C VAL A 25 -18.59 33.93 42.05
N PRO A 26 -18.95 34.66 40.99
CA PRO A 26 -19.94 35.71 41.05
C PRO A 26 -21.28 35.16 41.54
N ILE A 27 -21.86 35.83 42.53
CA ILE A 27 -23.20 35.54 43.03
C ILE A 27 -24.18 36.34 42.21
N MET A 28 -24.98 35.66 41.40
CA MET A 28 -26.00 36.28 40.60
C MET A 28 -27.34 36.38 41.35
N ALA A 29 -28.20 37.34 40.98
CA ALA A 29 -29.54 37.47 41.54
C ALA A 29 -30.41 36.26 41.21
N ALA A 30 -31.28 35.85 42.11
CA ALA A 30 -32.20 34.74 41.87
C ALA A 30 -33.11 35.05 40.66
N GLY A 31 -33.20 34.07 39.73
CA GLY A 31 -34.03 34.21 38.52
C GLY A 31 -33.30 34.75 37.27
N THR A 32 -31.99 35.07 37.37
CA THR A 32 -31.20 35.41 36.15
C THR A 32 -30.80 34.13 35.44
N ASN A 33 -30.89 34.12 34.08
CA ASN A 33 -30.36 33.02 33.29
C ASN A 33 -28.82 33.03 33.37
N ILE A 34 -28.25 31.96 33.86
CA ILE A 34 -26.81 31.80 34.14
C ILE A 34 -26.12 30.97 33.10
N ASP A 35 -26.84 30.41 32.14
CA ASP A 35 -26.32 29.52 31.12
C ASP A 35 -25.12 30.11 30.37
N TRP A 36 -25.18 31.43 30.07
CA TRP A 36 -24.07 32.13 29.41
C TRP A 36 -22.79 32.18 30.25
N LEU A 37 -22.93 32.30 31.60
CA LEU A 37 -21.81 32.35 32.51
C LEU A 37 -21.15 30.95 32.62
N VAL A 38 -21.97 29.92 32.75
CA VAL A 38 -21.53 28.52 32.77
C VAL A 38 -20.81 28.19 31.46
N HIS A 39 -21.36 28.64 30.31
CA HIS A 39 -20.74 28.48 28.99
C HIS A 39 -19.36 29.14 28.90
N ILE A 40 -19.21 30.37 29.42
CA ILE A 40 -17.91 31.08 29.42
C ILE A 40 -16.87 30.32 30.27
N TYR A 41 -17.22 29.84 31.45
CA TYR A 41 -16.29 29.09 32.29
C TYR A 41 -15.92 27.76 31.64
N TYR A 42 -16.88 27.07 31.01
CA TYR A 42 -16.61 25.85 30.25
C TYR A 42 -15.68 26.12 29.08
N ALA A 43 -15.94 27.14 28.28
CA ALA A 43 -15.09 27.52 27.14
C ALA A 43 -13.66 27.91 27.56
N ARG A 44 -13.49 28.48 28.76
CA ARG A 44 -12.17 28.78 29.38
C ARG A 44 -11.49 27.56 30.00
N ARG A 45 -12.15 26.39 30.00
CA ARG A 45 -11.70 25.15 30.65
C ARG A 45 -11.49 25.32 32.17
N ASP A 46 -12.15 26.29 32.83
CA ASP A 46 -12.14 26.47 34.25
C ASP A 46 -13.25 25.59 34.88
N PHE A 47 -13.02 24.25 34.87
CA PHE A 47 -14.00 23.25 35.28
C PHE A 47 -14.34 23.34 36.74
N MET A 48 -13.37 23.72 37.59
CA MET A 48 -13.60 23.85 39.05
C MET A 48 -14.61 24.96 39.36
N SER A 49 -14.40 26.18 38.82
CA SER A 49 -15.33 27.28 39.01
C SER A 49 -16.70 26.98 38.38
N CYS A 50 -16.70 26.31 37.23
CA CYS A 50 -17.90 25.90 36.52
C CYS A 50 -18.75 24.95 37.39
N ARG A 51 -18.14 23.91 38.00
CA ARG A 51 -18.83 22.97 38.91
C ARG A 51 -19.47 23.67 40.10
N VAL A 52 -18.73 24.58 40.76
CA VAL A 52 -19.25 25.32 41.91
C VAL A 52 -20.49 26.12 41.53
N ILE A 53 -20.49 26.76 40.34
CA ILE A 53 -21.66 27.48 39.85
C ILE A 53 -22.81 26.54 39.57
N ILE A 54 -22.54 25.43 38.84
CA ILE A 54 -23.55 24.46 38.46
C ILE A 54 -24.20 23.87 39.73
N GLU A 55 -23.43 23.41 40.72
CA GLU A 55 -23.96 22.81 41.92
C GLU A 55 -24.81 23.79 42.75
N ARG A 56 -24.38 25.03 42.82
CA ARG A 56 -25.17 26.07 43.50
C ARG A 56 -26.50 26.36 42.83
N GLU A 57 -26.50 26.40 41.49
CA GLU A 57 -27.66 26.83 40.70
C GLU A 57 -28.61 25.69 40.31
N LEU A 58 -28.17 24.43 40.39
CA LEU A 58 -29.04 23.26 40.16
C LEU A 58 -30.26 23.23 41.10
N TYR A 59 -30.12 23.76 42.33
CA TYR A 59 -31.22 23.84 43.32
C TYR A 59 -32.07 25.10 43.16
N ARG A 60 -31.61 26.10 42.37
CA ARG A 60 -32.28 27.41 42.24
C ARG A 60 -32.95 27.58 40.90
N SER A 61 -32.48 26.87 39.86
CA SER A 61 -32.97 27.03 38.51
C SER A 61 -34.29 26.31 38.29
N LEU A 62 -35.22 26.99 37.62
CA LEU A 62 -36.49 26.39 37.19
C LEU A 62 -36.33 25.41 36.04
N ASN A 63 -35.30 25.60 35.22
CA ASN A 63 -34.94 24.70 34.12
C ASN A 63 -33.46 24.37 34.15
N PRO A 64 -33.06 23.25 34.83
CA PRO A 64 -31.67 22.87 35.00
C PRO A 64 -31.13 22.06 33.83
N GLU A 65 -31.82 21.99 32.67
CA GLU A 65 -31.39 21.19 31.48
C GLU A 65 -29.96 21.51 31.09
N TYR A 66 -29.67 22.80 30.83
CA TYR A 66 -28.37 23.24 30.37
C TYR A 66 -27.26 22.99 31.41
N LEU A 67 -27.60 23.11 32.70
CA LEU A 67 -26.65 22.85 33.79
C LEU A 67 -26.25 21.36 33.83
N TYR A 68 -27.20 20.43 33.69
CA TYR A 68 -26.90 18.99 33.58
C TYR A 68 -26.14 18.67 32.32
N PHE A 69 -26.48 19.30 31.19
CA PHE A 69 -25.77 19.16 29.93
C PHE A 69 -24.29 19.53 30.07
N VAL A 70 -23.98 20.75 30.57
CA VAL A 70 -22.58 21.17 30.74
C VAL A 70 -21.86 20.34 31.79
N LYS A 71 -22.54 19.95 32.88
CA LYS A 71 -21.96 19.05 33.89
C LYS A 71 -21.53 17.71 33.25
N GLY A 72 -22.37 17.14 32.39
CA GLY A 72 -22.05 15.93 31.65
C GLY A 72 -20.86 16.11 30.71
N LEU A 73 -20.73 17.26 30.02
CA LEU A 73 -19.56 17.57 29.20
C LEU A 73 -18.28 17.66 30.01
N ILE A 74 -18.31 18.32 31.18
CA ILE A 74 -17.15 18.41 32.09
C ILE A 74 -16.73 17.02 32.58
N ASP A 75 -17.70 16.20 33.03
CA ASP A 75 -17.41 14.85 33.51
C ASP A 75 -16.76 13.98 32.43
N ARG A 76 -17.16 14.14 31.15
CA ARG A 76 -16.53 13.46 30.02
C ARG A 76 -15.10 13.93 29.75
N GLU A 77 -14.85 15.26 29.77
CA GLU A 77 -13.51 15.82 29.60
C GLU A 77 -12.53 15.36 30.71
N GLU A 78 -13.04 15.12 31.90
CA GLU A 78 -12.27 14.56 33.03
C GLU A 78 -12.13 13.02 32.96
N GLY A 79 -12.77 12.36 31.99
CA GLY A 79 -12.72 10.91 31.80
C GLY A 79 -13.76 10.12 32.61
N ASN A 80 -14.66 10.79 33.34
CA ASN A 80 -15.71 10.17 34.14
C ASN A 80 -16.95 9.85 33.29
N ASN A 81 -16.78 9.00 32.27
CA ASN A 81 -17.79 8.74 31.24
C ASN A 81 -19.13 8.23 31.79
N ILE A 82 -19.13 7.48 32.89
CA ILE A 82 -20.36 6.96 33.51
C ILE A 82 -21.19 8.10 34.15
N GLU A 83 -20.55 9.02 34.87
CA GLU A 83 -21.24 10.17 35.45
C GLU A 83 -21.66 11.15 34.34
N ALA A 84 -20.82 11.32 33.31
CA ALA A 84 -21.18 12.11 32.13
C ALA A 84 -22.49 11.61 31.50
N LEU A 85 -22.58 10.28 31.29
CA LEU A 85 -23.79 9.67 30.73
C LEU A 85 -25.02 9.91 31.60
N ARG A 86 -24.89 9.75 32.94
CA ARG A 86 -25.99 9.99 33.89
C ARG A 86 -26.48 11.44 33.86
N ASN A 87 -25.56 12.40 33.79
CA ASN A 87 -25.92 13.82 33.76
C ASN A 87 -26.52 14.23 32.41
N LEU A 88 -25.98 13.73 31.32
CA LEU A 88 -26.54 13.95 29.97
C LEU A 88 -27.93 13.30 29.84
N GLN A 89 -28.15 12.13 30.45
CA GLN A 89 -29.46 11.48 30.46
C GLN A 89 -30.50 12.33 31.20
N LYS A 90 -30.13 12.89 32.36
CA LYS A 90 -31.00 13.84 33.08
C LYS A 90 -31.33 15.08 32.26
N ALA A 91 -30.37 15.59 31.50
CA ALA A 91 -30.63 16.70 30.57
C ALA A 91 -31.64 16.29 29.49
N LEU A 92 -31.52 15.07 28.96
CA LEU A 92 -32.43 14.52 27.95
C LEU A 92 -33.85 14.30 28.49
N ASP A 93 -33.96 13.81 29.75
CA ASP A 93 -35.24 13.60 30.43
C ASP A 93 -36.00 14.93 30.59
N LEU A 94 -35.28 16.06 30.79
CA LEU A 94 -35.86 17.40 30.86
C LEU A 94 -36.26 17.96 29.50
N ASN A 95 -35.50 17.62 28.46
CA ASN A 95 -35.77 18.05 27.07
C ASN A 95 -35.49 16.92 26.08
N SER A 96 -36.48 16.11 25.80
CA SER A 96 -36.41 14.95 24.93
C SER A 96 -36.25 15.31 23.43
N LYS A 97 -36.25 16.60 23.05
CA LYS A 97 -36.07 17.06 21.66
C LYS A 97 -34.70 17.72 21.43
N SER A 98 -33.83 17.73 22.43
CA SER A 98 -32.52 18.34 22.31
C SER A 98 -31.56 17.47 21.46
N ILE A 99 -31.40 17.80 20.20
CA ILE A 99 -30.51 17.09 19.26
C ILE A 99 -29.05 17.11 19.78
N GLU A 100 -28.62 18.24 20.36
CA GLU A 100 -27.26 18.38 20.91
C GLU A 100 -27.02 17.38 22.06
N THR A 101 -28.03 17.18 22.93
CA THR A 101 -27.91 16.20 24.02
C THR A 101 -27.80 14.77 23.49
N TYR A 102 -28.58 14.40 22.47
CA TYR A 102 -28.44 13.10 21.79
C TYR A 102 -27.04 12.92 21.21
N LYS A 103 -26.50 13.92 20.52
CA LYS A 103 -25.15 13.88 19.94
C LYS A 103 -24.09 13.65 21.03
N GLU A 104 -24.18 14.36 22.15
CA GLU A 104 -23.19 14.24 23.21
C GLU A 104 -23.28 12.92 23.99
N ILE A 105 -24.49 12.37 24.19
CA ILE A 105 -24.69 11.01 24.71
C ILE A 105 -24.09 9.98 23.72
N GLY A 106 -24.39 10.11 22.43
CA GLY A 106 -23.85 9.25 21.38
C GLY A 106 -22.32 9.26 21.35
N LYS A 107 -21.70 10.44 21.44
CA LYS A 107 -20.23 10.58 21.54
C LYS A 107 -19.66 9.91 22.79
N THR A 108 -20.34 10.06 23.93
CA THR A 108 -19.91 9.45 25.20
C THR A 108 -19.97 7.92 25.11
N LEU A 109 -21.05 7.36 24.55
CA LEU A 109 -21.17 5.92 24.29
C LEU A 109 -20.15 5.41 23.29
N PHE A 110 -19.81 6.21 22.26
CA PHE A 110 -18.76 5.90 21.30
C PHE A 110 -17.40 5.77 22.00
N ILE A 111 -17.05 6.70 22.90
CA ILE A 111 -15.82 6.65 23.71
C ILE A 111 -15.82 5.42 24.63
N MET A 112 -16.97 5.04 25.20
CA MET A 112 -17.12 3.85 26.03
C MET A 112 -17.10 2.52 25.25
N GLY A 113 -17.11 2.57 23.91
CA GLY A 113 -17.14 1.37 23.06
C GLY A 113 -18.51 0.73 22.87
N SER A 114 -19.59 1.35 23.35
CA SER A 114 -20.98 0.87 23.23
C SER A 114 -21.56 1.25 21.87
N PHE A 115 -20.99 0.76 20.78
CA PHE A 115 -21.25 1.21 19.40
C PHE A 115 -22.71 1.04 18.97
N ASN A 116 -23.36 -0.08 19.32
CA ASN A 116 -24.76 -0.33 18.93
C ASN A 116 -25.73 0.67 19.58
N GLN A 117 -25.49 1.02 20.86
CA GLN A 117 -26.31 1.98 21.56
C GLN A 117 -26.08 3.40 21.00
N ALA A 118 -24.81 3.74 20.72
CA ALA A 118 -24.47 5.01 20.10
C ALA A 118 -25.14 5.16 18.73
N LEU A 119 -25.14 4.11 17.90
CA LEU A 119 -25.76 4.12 16.58
C LEU A 119 -27.27 4.40 16.65
N ASN A 120 -27.98 3.75 17.58
CA ASN A 120 -29.41 3.98 17.75
C ASN A 120 -29.70 5.43 18.13
N LEU A 121 -28.94 5.99 19.07
CA LEU A 121 -29.11 7.38 19.49
C LEU A 121 -28.79 8.40 18.38
N PHE A 122 -27.77 8.14 17.56
CA PHE A 122 -27.50 9.00 16.42
C PHE A 122 -28.59 8.91 15.34
N ARG A 123 -29.23 7.75 15.16
CA ARG A 123 -30.39 7.59 14.27
C ARG A 123 -31.62 8.34 14.82
N GLU A 124 -31.88 8.27 16.13
CA GLU A 124 -32.92 9.09 16.76
C GLU A 124 -32.64 10.60 16.61
N ALA A 125 -31.37 11.00 16.75
CA ALA A 125 -30.96 12.40 16.50
C ALA A 125 -31.15 12.81 15.04
N GLU A 126 -30.89 11.91 14.07
CA GLU A 126 -31.13 12.16 12.64
C GLU A 126 -32.62 12.37 12.35
N GLU A 127 -33.51 11.56 12.95
CA GLU A 127 -34.97 11.69 12.79
C GLU A 127 -35.51 13.01 13.38
N LEU A 128 -34.92 13.47 14.49
CA LEU A 128 -35.31 14.74 15.12
C LEU A 128 -34.76 15.97 14.39
N SER A 129 -33.68 15.80 13.59
CA SER A 129 -33.01 16.90 12.93
C SER A 129 -33.78 17.37 11.69
N PRO A 130 -34.15 18.65 11.59
CA PRO A 130 -34.88 19.21 10.42
C PRO A 130 -33.99 19.33 9.18
N ARG A 131 -32.68 19.25 9.33
CA ARG A 131 -31.69 19.33 8.25
C ARG A 131 -30.61 18.28 8.48
N GLN A 132 -29.94 17.90 7.40
CA GLN A 132 -28.78 17.01 7.50
C GLN A 132 -27.66 17.67 8.32
N ASP A 133 -27.39 17.10 9.49
CA ASP A 133 -26.30 17.53 10.35
C ASP A 133 -25.06 16.70 9.99
N HIS A 134 -23.97 17.39 9.60
CA HIS A 134 -22.72 16.76 9.19
C HIS A 134 -22.10 15.92 10.30
N GLU A 135 -22.29 16.31 11.56
CA GLU A 135 -21.73 15.62 12.70
C GLU A 135 -22.44 14.29 12.98
N ILE A 136 -23.79 14.29 12.91
CA ILE A 136 -24.60 13.07 13.02
C ILE A 136 -24.24 12.11 11.90
N CYS A 137 -24.22 12.58 10.64
CA CYS A 137 -23.86 11.75 9.50
C CYS A 137 -22.44 11.18 9.63
N HIS A 138 -21.47 11.97 10.11
CA HIS A 138 -20.10 11.50 10.33
C HIS A 138 -20.05 10.36 11.35
N PHE A 139 -20.70 10.53 12.52
CA PHE A 139 -20.67 9.49 13.57
C PHE A 139 -21.42 8.21 13.18
N ILE A 140 -22.56 8.33 12.48
CA ILE A 140 -23.25 7.16 11.92
C ILE A 140 -22.32 6.43 10.92
N GLY A 141 -21.69 7.14 10.01
CA GLY A 141 -20.73 6.56 9.06
C GLY A 141 -19.56 5.86 9.76
N GLU A 142 -18.97 6.48 10.81
CA GLU A 142 -17.87 5.88 11.58
C GLU A 142 -18.30 4.63 12.35
N LEU A 143 -19.50 4.63 12.93
CA LEU A 143 -20.05 3.47 13.64
C LEU A 143 -20.33 2.30 12.70
N LEU A 144 -20.94 2.57 11.55
CA LEU A 144 -21.19 1.55 10.51
C LEU A 144 -19.88 1.00 9.94
N HIS A 145 -18.89 1.86 9.70
CA HIS A 145 -17.57 1.41 9.22
C HIS A 145 -16.87 0.50 10.23
N ARG A 146 -16.96 0.81 11.53
CA ARG A 146 -16.42 -0.05 12.61
C ARG A 146 -17.20 -1.36 12.77
N SER A 147 -18.54 -1.31 12.63
CA SER A 147 -19.38 -2.50 12.62
C SER A 147 -19.02 -3.43 11.46
N ALA A 148 -18.87 -2.87 10.25
CA ALA A 148 -18.43 -3.61 9.07
C ALA A 148 -17.05 -4.29 9.28
N ALA A 149 -16.11 -3.60 9.93
CA ALA A 149 -14.80 -4.16 10.25
C ALA A 149 -14.84 -5.30 11.28
N ALA A 150 -15.84 -5.29 12.19
CA ALA A 150 -16.05 -6.32 13.20
C ALA A 150 -16.96 -7.47 12.73
N ALA A 151 -17.64 -7.33 11.59
CA ALA A 151 -18.61 -8.29 11.10
C ALA A 151 -17.96 -9.59 10.66
N ASN A 152 -18.47 -10.73 11.17
CA ASN A 152 -17.99 -12.07 10.78
C ASN A 152 -18.49 -12.55 9.42
N GLN A 153 -19.51 -11.90 8.86
CA GLN A 153 -20.11 -12.24 7.58
C GLN A 153 -19.76 -11.18 6.53
N LEU A 154 -19.12 -11.60 5.45
CA LEU A 154 -18.67 -10.72 4.37
C LEU A 154 -19.81 -9.93 3.69
N ALA A 155 -21.00 -10.52 3.60
CA ALA A 155 -22.19 -9.87 3.00
C ALA A 155 -22.69 -8.71 3.87
N VAL A 156 -22.74 -8.88 5.20
CA VAL A 156 -23.13 -7.85 6.16
C VAL A 156 -22.09 -6.72 6.17
N ALA A 157 -20.81 -7.07 6.23
CA ALA A 157 -19.72 -6.10 6.18
C ALA A 157 -19.78 -5.22 4.93
N ARG A 158 -20.05 -5.78 3.76
CA ARG A 158 -20.17 -5.01 2.51
C ARG A 158 -21.40 -4.09 2.50
N HIS A 159 -22.51 -4.54 3.06
CA HIS A 159 -23.72 -3.71 3.15
C HIS A 159 -23.49 -2.51 4.08
N GLU A 160 -22.95 -2.75 5.26
CA GLU A 160 -22.64 -1.70 6.24
C GLU A 160 -21.58 -0.73 5.72
N GLU A 161 -20.56 -1.21 4.99
CA GLU A 161 -19.55 -0.36 4.36
C GLU A 161 -20.15 0.53 3.25
N ALA A 162 -21.08 -0.01 2.46
CA ALA A 162 -21.80 0.77 1.45
C ALA A 162 -22.73 1.82 2.08
N GLU A 163 -23.41 1.48 3.18
CA GLU A 163 -24.23 2.43 3.95
C GLU A 163 -23.35 3.51 4.59
N ALA A 164 -22.21 3.14 5.19
CA ALA A 164 -21.25 4.08 5.76
C ALA A 164 -20.76 5.10 4.72
N LYS A 165 -20.48 4.65 3.49
CA LYS A 165 -20.09 5.53 2.38
C LYS A 165 -21.14 6.59 2.10
N VAL A 166 -22.42 6.22 2.01
CA VAL A 166 -23.52 7.17 1.78
C VAL A 166 -23.60 8.20 2.89
N TYR A 167 -23.41 7.80 4.14
CA TYR A 167 -23.42 8.73 5.27
C TYR A 167 -22.21 9.68 5.26
N PHE A 168 -21.02 9.20 4.88
CA PHE A 168 -19.86 10.09 4.72
C PHE A 168 -20.04 11.04 3.54
N GLU A 169 -20.65 10.63 2.43
CA GLU A 169 -21.01 11.52 1.30
C GLU A 169 -21.96 12.63 1.76
N LYS A 170 -22.99 12.29 2.55
CA LYS A 170 -23.88 13.28 3.16
C LYS A 170 -23.13 14.23 4.12
N ALA A 171 -22.22 13.68 4.92
CA ALA A 171 -21.43 14.48 5.87
C ALA A 171 -20.52 15.49 5.15
N VAL A 172 -19.90 15.09 4.04
CA VAL A 172 -19.05 15.94 3.20
C VAL A 172 -19.85 17.04 2.52
N GLN A 173 -21.07 16.73 2.06
CA GLN A 173 -21.95 17.72 1.42
C GLN A 173 -22.50 18.77 2.40
N SER A 174 -22.82 18.37 3.64
CA SER A 174 -23.45 19.21 4.64
C SER A 174 -22.48 19.96 5.55
N GLY A 175 -21.24 19.52 5.67
CA GLY A 175 -20.27 20.09 6.60
C GLY A 175 -18.84 20.11 6.11
N LYS A 176 -17.97 20.75 6.90
CA LYS A 176 -16.55 20.98 6.58
C LYS A 176 -15.62 20.22 7.53
N LYS A 177 -16.04 19.05 8.00
CA LYS A 177 -15.23 18.24 8.92
C LYS A 177 -14.18 17.45 8.14
N LEU A 178 -12.89 17.73 8.37
CA LEU A 178 -11.75 17.12 7.69
C LEU A 178 -11.77 15.57 7.74
N GLU A 179 -12.09 15.03 8.92
CA GLU A 179 -12.14 13.60 9.15
C GLU A 179 -13.13 12.86 8.23
N SER A 180 -14.27 13.50 7.90
CA SER A 180 -15.27 12.90 7.01
C SER A 180 -14.73 12.71 5.59
N PHE A 181 -13.94 13.67 5.09
CA PHE A 181 -13.27 13.58 3.79
C PHE A 181 -12.23 12.47 3.78
N GLN A 182 -11.42 12.36 4.84
CA GLN A 182 -10.39 11.31 4.96
C GLN A 182 -11.02 9.92 5.01
N ARG A 183 -12.11 9.73 5.79
CA ARG A 183 -12.82 8.45 5.85
C ARG A 183 -13.47 8.06 4.52
N LEU A 184 -14.10 9.01 3.85
CA LEU A 184 -14.67 8.76 2.52
C LEU A 184 -13.58 8.36 1.51
N ALA A 185 -12.45 9.07 1.51
CA ALA A 185 -11.32 8.74 0.65
C ALA A 185 -10.73 7.36 0.95
N GLU A 186 -10.68 6.94 2.24
CA GLU A 186 -10.24 5.61 2.65
C GLU A 186 -11.15 4.51 2.08
N ILE A 187 -12.48 4.68 2.15
CA ILE A 187 -13.44 3.73 1.59
C ILE A 187 -13.30 3.66 0.07
N LEU A 188 -13.24 4.80 -0.63
CA LEU A 188 -13.05 4.85 -2.08
C LEU A 188 -11.72 4.21 -2.52
N ARG A 189 -10.67 4.36 -1.72
CA ARG A 189 -9.38 3.70 -1.92
C ARG A 189 -9.49 2.18 -1.82
N LYS A 190 -10.26 1.66 -0.85
CA LYS A 190 -10.54 0.21 -0.72
C LYS A 190 -11.34 -0.33 -1.92
N GLU A 191 -12.29 0.46 -2.43
CA GLU A 191 -13.05 0.16 -3.65
C GLU A 191 -12.22 0.28 -4.94
N LYS A 192 -10.98 0.81 -4.85
CA LYS A 192 -10.08 1.12 -5.97
C LYS A 192 -10.58 2.24 -6.88
N ASP A 193 -11.54 3.05 -6.45
CA ASP A 193 -11.97 4.25 -7.16
C ASP A 193 -11.07 5.44 -6.78
N TYR A 194 -9.82 5.37 -7.25
CA TYR A 194 -8.80 6.36 -6.88
C TYR A 194 -9.09 7.75 -7.44
N ALA A 195 -9.81 7.84 -8.57
CA ALA A 195 -10.15 9.13 -9.18
C ALA A 195 -11.08 9.94 -8.29
N LYS A 196 -12.16 9.31 -7.79
CA LYS A 196 -13.07 9.98 -6.84
C LYS A 196 -12.42 10.25 -5.49
N ALA A 197 -11.55 9.35 -5.02
CA ALA A 197 -10.82 9.57 -3.78
C ALA A 197 -9.94 10.85 -3.87
N ILE A 198 -9.26 11.07 -4.99
CA ILE A 198 -8.48 12.29 -5.24
C ILE A 198 -9.37 13.52 -5.27
N GLU A 199 -10.50 13.47 -5.96
CA GLU A 199 -11.46 14.59 -6.01
C GLU A 199 -11.96 15.00 -4.62
N VAL A 200 -12.33 14.00 -3.79
CA VAL A 200 -12.75 14.22 -2.40
C VAL A 200 -11.63 14.85 -1.57
N LEU A 201 -10.40 14.38 -1.70
CA LEU A 201 -9.26 14.93 -0.98
C LEU A 201 -8.85 16.32 -1.49
N GLU A 202 -9.01 16.62 -2.77
CA GLU A 202 -8.81 17.97 -3.31
C GLU A 202 -9.84 18.96 -2.74
N ASN A 203 -11.10 18.54 -2.60
CA ASN A 203 -12.12 19.34 -1.91
C ASN A 203 -11.75 19.55 -0.42
N CYS A 204 -11.14 18.56 0.20
CA CYS A 204 -10.60 18.68 1.56
C CYS A 204 -9.48 19.73 1.66
N LEU A 205 -8.58 19.82 0.66
CA LEU A 205 -7.53 20.83 0.60
C LEU A 205 -8.06 22.26 0.46
N LEU A 206 -9.25 22.46 -0.11
CA LEU A 206 -9.88 23.79 -0.14
C LEU A 206 -10.18 24.32 1.27
N LEU A 207 -10.35 23.41 2.24
CA LEU A 207 -10.60 23.76 3.65
C LEU A 207 -9.29 23.95 4.43
N SER A 208 -8.28 23.15 4.11
CA SER A 208 -6.97 23.15 4.78
C SER A 208 -5.85 22.92 3.77
N PRO A 209 -5.38 23.99 3.10
CA PRO A 209 -4.40 23.88 2.00
C PRO A 209 -3.04 23.32 2.42
N GLU A 210 -2.63 23.51 3.68
CA GLU A 210 -1.32 23.11 4.20
C GLU A 210 -1.35 21.74 4.91
N ASN A 211 -2.39 20.95 4.72
CA ASN A 211 -2.48 19.64 5.36
C ASN A 211 -1.55 18.64 4.66
N VAL A 212 -0.39 18.40 5.29
CA VAL A 212 0.66 17.49 4.82
C VAL A 212 0.15 16.06 4.62
N GLU A 213 -0.74 15.60 5.49
CA GLU A 213 -1.28 14.23 5.42
C GLU A 213 -2.16 14.05 4.17
N VAL A 214 -3.08 14.99 3.93
CA VAL A 214 -3.97 14.97 2.74
C VAL A 214 -3.17 15.11 1.46
N LEU A 215 -2.20 16.02 1.40
CA LEU A 215 -1.30 16.19 0.24
C LEU A 215 -0.51 14.91 -0.04
N THR A 216 0.01 14.25 1.00
CA THR A 216 0.73 12.98 0.87
C THR A 216 -0.17 11.89 0.32
N GLU A 217 -1.40 11.81 0.79
CA GLU A 217 -2.37 10.80 0.35
C GLU A 217 -2.77 11.00 -1.11
N ILE A 218 -3.02 12.24 -1.54
CA ILE A 218 -3.24 12.57 -2.96
C ILE A 218 -2.04 12.16 -3.81
N GLY A 219 -0.81 12.48 -3.37
CA GLY A 219 0.40 12.10 -4.09
C GLY A 219 0.51 10.59 -4.28
N VAL A 220 0.24 9.81 -3.23
CA VAL A 220 0.24 8.34 -3.29
C VAL A 220 -0.87 7.79 -4.20
N LEU A 221 -2.07 8.36 -4.15
CA LEU A 221 -3.19 7.97 -5.03
C LEU A 221 -2.92 8.30 -6.49
N CYS A 222 -2.30 9.46 -6.79
CA CYS A 222 -1.87 9.81 -8.15
C CYS A 222 -0.86 8.79 -8.70
N LEU A 223 0.05 8.26 -7.86
CA LEU A 223 0.95 7.17 -8.28
C LEU A 223 0.20 5.89 -8.64
N LYS A 224 -0.92 5.58 -7.94
CA LYS A 224 -1.76 4.41 -8.28
C LYS A 224 -2.47 4.54 -9.63
N ILE A 225 -2.78 5.76 -10.05
CA ILE A 225 -3.38 6.04 -11.37
C ILE A 225 -2.30 6.20 -12.47
N ASN A 226 -1.01 6.12 -12.11
CA ASN A 226 0.13 6.41 -12.99
C ASN A 226 0.24 7.89 -13.45
N ASP A 227 -0.43 8.82 -12.76
CA ASP A 227 -0.21 10.25 -12.97
C ASP A 227 1.01 10.73 -12.18
N THR A 228 2.19 10.44 -12.72
CA THR A 228 3.47 10.71 -12.07
C THR A 228 3.78 12.22 -11.97
N GLN A 229 3.21 13.05 -12.87
CA GLN A 229 3.46 14.49 -12.83
C GLN A 229 2.70 15.13 -11.68
N LYS A 230 1.39 14.89 -11.58
CA LYS A 230 0.56 15.42 -10.48
C LYS A 230 1.05 14.90 -9.12
N ALA A 231 1.46 13.61 -9.06
CA ALA A 231 2.06 13.05 -7.86
C ALA A 231 3.35 13.78 -7.44
N PHE A 232 4.22 14.08 -8.41
CA PHE A 232 5.46 14.80 -8.15
C PHE A 232 5.21 16.22 -7.62
N ASP A 233 4.27 16.95 -8.21
CA ASP A 233 3.93 18.32 -7.82
C ASP A 233 3.40 18.34 -6.38
N ARG A 234 2.42 17.48 -6.06
CA ARG A 234 1.84 17.39 -4.70
C ARG A 234 2.85 16.93 -3.64
N LEU A 235 3.69 15.94 -3.95
CA LEU A 235 4.71 15.48 -3.02
C LEU A 235 5.86 16.48 -2.86
N SER A 236 6.13 17.32 -3.87
CA SER A 236 7.06 18.45 -3.73
C SER A 236 6.54 19.48 -2.73
N GLU A 237 5.24 19.79 -2.77
CA GLU A 237 4.58 20.65 -1.77
C GLU A 237 4.73 20.06 -0.35
N VAL A 238 4.50 18.75 -0.19
CA VAL A 238 4.69 18.04 1.09
C VAL A 238 6.11 18.25 1.63
N ILE A 239 7.15 18.07 0.80
CA ILE A 239 8.54 18.21 1.22
C ILE A 239 8.90 19.66 1.56
N CYS A 240 8.24 20.63 0.92
CA CYS A 240 8.40 22.05 1.25
C CYS A 240 7.79 22.39 2.62
N LEU A 241 6.63 21.83 2.95
CA LEU A 241 5.93 22.05 4.21
C LEU A 241 6.57 21.26 5.36
N ASP A 242 6.80 19.97 5.15
CA ASP A 242 7.43 19.09 6.13
C ASP A 242 8.54 18.24 5.49
N ARG A 243 9.79 18.62 5.74
CA ARG A 243 10.98 17.90 5.27
C ARG A 243 11.18 16.53 5.91
N LYS A 244 10.49 16.25 7.00
CA LYS A 244 10.66 15.01 7.77
C LYS A 244 9.52 14.03 7.58
N CYS A 245 8.52 14.33 6.76
CA CYS A 245 7.40 13.43 6.50
C CYS A 245 7.90 12.12 5.85
N PRO A 246 7.90 10.97 6.54
CA PRO A 246 8.50 9.74 6.01
C PRO A 246 7.74 9.19 4.81
N LYS A 247 6.39 9.23 4.87
CA LYS A 247 5.52 8.77 3.78
C LYS A 247 5.71 9.62 2.52
N GLY A 248 5.78 10.95 2.68
CA GLY A 248 6.01 11.89 1.57
C GLY A 248 7.37 11.66 0.91
N LEU A 249 8.44 11.58 1.72
CA LEU A 249 9.80 11.31 1.23
C LEU A 249 9.92 9.94 0.54
N LEU A 250 9.23 8.91 1.08
CA LEU A 250 9.24 7.56 0.51
C LEU A 250 8.57 7.55 -0.89
N ALA A 251 7.40 8.17 -1.00
CA ALA A 251 6.67 8.28 -2.27
C ALA A 251 7.45 9.15 -3.29
N TYR A 252 8.01 10.27 -2.86
CA TYR A 252 8.84 11.13 -3.71
C TYR A 252 10.10 10.40 -4.22
N GLY A 253 10.79 9.67 -3.33
CA GLY A 253 11.92 8.82 -3.71
C GLY A 253 11.55 7.74 -4.72
N ALA A 254 10.34 7.17 -4.63
CA ALA A 254 9.84 6.20 -5.61
C ALA A 254 9.64 6.84 -6.99
N ILE A 255 9.18 8.09 -7.07
CA ILE A 255 9.08 8.84 -8.34
C ILE A 255 10.47 9.08 -8.94
N LEU A 256 11.44 9.52 -8.14
CA LEU A 256 12.82 9.69 -8.61
C LEU A 256 13.39 8.38 -9.14
N GLN A 257 13.13 7.27 -8.44
CA GLN A 257 13.54 5.94 -8.87
C GLN A 257 12.88 5.50 -10.19
N SER A 258 11.61 5.84 -10.41
CA SER A 258 10.92 5.58 -11.69
C SER A 258 11.47 6.41 -12.85
N ARG A 259 11.96 7.62 -12.57
CA ARG A 259 12.63 8.51 -13.51
C ARG A 259 14.12 8.16 -13.72
N ASN A 260 14.60 7.04 -13.16
CA ASN A 260 16.00 6.61 -13.17
C ASN A 260 16.98 7.55 -12.44
N ASP A 261 16.51 8.50 -11.65
CA ASP A 261 17.37 9.27 -10.75
C ASP A 261 17.60 8.49 -9.44
N VAL A 262 18.49 7.49 -9.54
CA VAL A 262 18.78 6.57 -8.44
C VAL A 262 19.52 7.27 -7.29
N ASP A 263 20.38 8.24 -7.59
CA ASP A 263 21.17 8.94 -6.58
C ASP A 263 20.31 9.93 -5.81
N GLY A 264 19.43 10.67 -6.48
CA GLY A 264 18.42 11.51 -5.85
C GLY A 264 17.49 10.71 -4.94
N ALA A 265 16.98 9.55 -5.42
CA ALA A 265 16.15 8.65 -4.62
C ALA A 265 16.87 8.16 -3.36
N LEU A 266 18.13 7.69 -3.49
CA LEU A 266 18.94 7.25 -2.34
C LEU A 266 19.20 8.39 -1.34
N GLY A 267 19.35 9.64 -1.82
CA GLY A 267 19.45 10.81 -0.96
C GLY A 267 18.22 10.96 -0.07
N LYS A 268 17.02 10.90 -0.66
CA LYS A 268 15.74 11.01 0.07
C LYS A 268 15.50 9.83 1.01
N TYR A 269 15.79 8.62 0.59
CA TYR A 269 15.69 7.46 1.46
C TYR A 269 16.65 7.51 2.64
N ARG A 270 17.87 8.09 2.47
CA ARG A 270 18.80 8.29 3.57
C ARG A 270 18.26 9.27 4.63
N GLU A 271 17.54 10.32 4.23
CA GLU A 271 16.88 11.23 5.16
C GLU A 271 15.91 10.47 6.08
N ILE A 272 15.12 9.53 5.52
CA ILE A 272 14.18 8.69 6.30
C ILE A 272 14.93 7.72 7.23
N THR A 273 16.06 7.14 6.80
CA THR A 273 16.80 6.20 7.66
C THR A 273 17.34 6.82 8.94
N MET A 274 17.46 8.15 8.99
CA MET A 274 17.89 8.90 10.18
C MET A 274 16.74 9.18 11.16
N THR A 275 15.49 9.20 10.68
CA THR A 275 14.30 9.47 11.50
C THR A 275 13.56 8.20 11.87
N GLU A 276 13.25 7.37 10.89
CA GLU A 276 12.46 6.15 11.02
C GLU A 276 13.11 4.98 10.26
N PRO A 277 14.09 4.30 10.86
CA PRO A 277 14.81 3.21 10.19
C PRO A 277 14.00 1.91 10.05
N ASP A 278 12.85 1.78 10.71
CA ASP A 278 12.11 0.50 10.87
C ASP A 278 11.06 0.26 9.77
N ILE A 279 11.02 1.11 8.74
CA ILE A 279 10.07 1.00 7.63
C ILE A 279 10.56 -0.06 6.62
N PRO A 280 9.85 -1.19 6.43
CA PRO A 280 10.30 -2.26 5.53
C PRO A 280 10.35 -1.83 4.06
N GLU A 281 9.39 -1.02 3.61
CA GLU A 281 9.30 -0.49 2.24
C GLU A 281 10.50 0.38 1.88
N LEU A 282 11.00 1.14 2.85
CA LEU A 282 12.21 1.94 2.70
C LEU A 282 13.40 1.08 2.31
N TRP A 283 13.66 0.00 3.06
CA TRP A 283 14.79 -0.90 2.80
C TRP A 283 14.63 -1.70 1.52
N ASN A 284 13.38 -2.04 1.14
CA ASN A 284 13.09 -2.63 -0.15
C ASN A 284 13.48 -1.68 -1.30
N ASN A 285 13.06 -0.42 -1.23
CA ASN A 285 13.34 0.57 -2.27
C ASN A 285 14.84 0.94 -2.33
N ILE A 286 15.51 1.05 -1.19
CA ILE A 286 16.99 1.21 -1.12
C ILE A 286 17.68 0.02 -1.82
N GLY A 287 17.23 -1.21 -1.56
CA GLY A 287 17.76 -2.41 -2.20
C GLY A 287 17.62 -2.37 -3.72
N LEU A 288 16.45 -1.98 -4.22
CA LEU A 288 16.21 -1.82 -5.65
C LEU A 288 17.07 -0.71 -6.27
N CYS A 289 17.29 0.41 -5.56
CA CYS A 289 18.18 1.48 -6.00
C CYS A 289 19.63 0.99 -6.12
N PHE A 290 20.15 0.24 -5.15
CA PHE A 290 21.50 -0.34 -5.24
C PHE A 290 21.64 -1.34 -6.39
N PHE A 291 20.59 -2.08 -6.69
CA PHE A 291 20.56 -3.00 -7.81
C PHE A 291 20.55 -2.26 -9.16
N LYS A 292 19.76 -1.17 -9.29
CA LYS A 292 19.70 -0.34 -10.50
C LYS A 292 20.97 0.50 -10.73
N LYS A 293 21.71 0.82 -9.68
CA LYS A 293 22.90 1.69 -9.76
C LYS A 293 24.01 1.05 -10.60
N ARG A 294 24.65 1.85 -11.45
CA ARG A 294 25.81 1.40 -12.26
C ARG A 294 27.12 1.97 -11.68
N PRO A 295 28.13 1.14 -11.38
CA PRO A 295 28.13 -0.33 -11.37
C PRO A 295 27.19 -0.89 -10.29
N GLN A 296 26.64 -2.06 -10.54
CA GLN A 296 25.68 -2.70 -9.62
C GLN A 296 26.31 -3.02 -8.28
N LYS A 297 25.62 -2.63 -7.20
CA LYS A 297 26.02 -2.94 -5.82
C LYS A 297 25.20 -4.09 -5.25
N ILE A 298 25.38 -5.29 -5.82
CA ILE A 298 24.57 -6.48 -5.51
C ILE A 298 24.59 -6.81 -4.01
N ILE A 299 25.74 -6.77 -3.35
CA ILE A 299 25.87 -7.07 -1.91
C ILE A 299 25.05 -6.09 -1.07
N ALA A 300 25.14 -4.78 -1.39
CA ALA A 300 24.36 -3.78 -0.69
C ALA A 300 22.86 -3.92 -0.95
N ALA A 301 22.46 -4.31 -2.15
CA ALA A 301 21.07 -4.59 -2.49
C ALA A 301 20.53 -5.78 -1.69
N ILE A 302 21.25 -6.89 -1.64
CA ILE A 302 20.87 -8.08 -0.83
C ILE A 302 20.76 -7.73 0.65
N SER A 303 21.72 -6.99 1.21
CA SER A 303 21.72 -6.63 2.63
C SER A 303 20.54 -5.73 2.97
N SER A 304 20.19 -4.78 2.09
CA SER A 304 19.05 -3.90 2.28
C SER A 304 17.72 -4.66 2.22
N LEU A 305 17.54 -5.56 1.24
CA LEU A 305 16.33 -6.37 1.14
C LEU A 305 16.19 -7.37 2.30
N ARG A 306 17.29 -7.96 2.77
CA ARG A 306 17.26 -8.79 3.98
C ARG A 306 16.85 -7.99 5.21
N LYS A 307 17.24 -6.72 5.30
CA LYS A 307 16.81 -5.82 6.37
C LYS A 307 15.30 -5.51 6.23
N SER A 308 14.79 -5.31 5.02
CA SER A 308 13.35 -5.18 4.77
C SER A 308 12.56 -6.39 5.28
N ILE A 309 13.03 -7.60 4.98
CA ILE A 309 12.42 -8.87 5.43
C ILE A 309 12.56 -9.04 6.95
N TRP A 310 13.63 -8.54 7.55
CA TRP A 310 13.80 -8.56 9.02
C TRP A 310 12.69 -7.76 9.72
N PHE A 311 12.38 -6.56 9.23
CA PHE A 311 11.30 -5.74 9.80
C PHE A 311 9.90 -6.27 9.45
N SER A 312 9.72 -6.87 8.27
CA SER A 312 8.46 -7.46 7.85
C SER A 312 8.70 -8.81 7.15
N PRO A 313 8.71 -9.92 7.89
CA PRO A 313 8.97 -11.26 7.33
C PRO A 313 7.94 -11.72 6.30
N LEU A 314 6.71 -11.20 6.37
CA LEU A 314 5.61 -11.53 5.47
C LEU A 314 5.48 -10.55 4.29
N ASN A 315 6.50 -9.73 4.03
CA ASN A 315 6.50 -8.81 2.89
C ASN A 315 6.80 -9.58 1.59
N TYR A 316 5.73 -9.89 0.84
CA TYR A 316 5.83 -10.57 -0.45
C TYR A 316 6.76 -9.84 -1.43
N ASN A 317 6.64 -8.50 -1.54
CA ASN A 317 7.42 -7.73 -2.51
C ASN A 317 8.92 -7.77 -2.21
N ALA A 318 9.30 -7.72 -0.94
CA ALA A 318 10.70 -7.82 -0.53
C ALA A 318 11.28 -9.21 -0.82
N LEU A 319 10.52 -10.29 -0.56
CA LEU A 319 10.92 -11.66 -0.88
C LEU A 319 11.06 -11.87 -2.39
N TYR A 320 10.09 -11.38 -3.17
CA TYR A 320 10.12 -11.44 -4.63
C TYR A 320 11.32 -10.69 -5.20
N ASN A 321 11.53 -9.43 -4.79
CA ASN A 321 12.67 -8.63 -5.25
C ASN A 321 14.02 -9.23 -4.85
N LEU A 322 14.13 -9.79 -3.64
CA LEU A 322 15.33 -10.46 -3.19
C LEU A 322 15.63 -11.71 -4.06
N SER A 323 14.59 -12.46 -4.42
CA SER A 323 14.74 -13.62 -5.30
C SER A 323 15.28 -13.24 -6.68
N LEU A 324 14.79 -12.13 -7.26
CA LEU A 324 15.29 -11.61 -8.53
C LEU A 324 16.77 -11.23 -8.45
N ILE A 325 17.19 -10.59 -7.35
CA ILE A 325 18.60 -10.22 -7.16
C ILE A 325 19.46 -11.48 -6.97
N TYR A 326 18.99 -12.48 -6.24
CA TYR A 326 19.72 -13.76 -6.12
C TYR A 326 19.83 -14.48 -7.47
N ILE A 327 18.80 -14.47 -8.31
CA ILE A 327 18.86 -15.05 -9.67
C ILE A 327 19.90 -14.30 -10.50
N SER A 328 19.90 -12.96 -10.47
CA SER A 328 20.89 -12.15 -11.19
C SER A 328 22.32 -12.35 -10.69
N ALA A 329 22.48 -12.67 -9.39
CA ALA A 329 23.74 -13.03 -8.76
C ALA A 329 24.09 -14.53 -8.93
N GLN A 330 23.29 -15.30 -9.68
CA GLN A 330 23.45 -16.75 -9.90
C GLN A 330 23.40 -17.61 -8.63
N GLN A 331 22.83 -17.06 -7.55
CA GLN A 331 22.63 -17.76 -6.28
C GLN A 331 21.28 -18.49 -6.27
N TYR A 332 21.13 -19.49 -7.16
CA TYR A 332 19.85 -20.16 -7.42
C TYR A 332 19.27 -20.89 -6.20
N ALA A 333 20.10 -21.44 -5.33
CA ALA A 333 19.65 -22.09 -4.09
C ALA A 333 19.02 -21.08 -3.11
N SER A 334 19.65 -19.91 -2.94
CA SER A 334 19.08 -18.84 -2.10
C SER A 334 17.80 -18.26 -2.71
N ALA A 335 17.77 -18.09 -4.04
CA ALA A 335 16.57 -17.67 -4.77
C ALA A 335 15.41 -18.66 -4.59
N PHE A 336 15.68 -19.96 -4.65
CA PHE A 336 14.70 -21.01 -4.41
C PHE A 336 14.01 -20.85 -3.05
N HIS A 337 14.78 -20.67 -1.97
CA HIS A 337 14.22 -20.51 -0.63
C HIS A 337 13.38 -19.25 -0.49
N THR A 338 13.81 -18.12 -1.05
CA THR A 338 13.04 -16.87 -1.00
C THR A 338 11.78 -16.93 -1.85
N LEU A 339 11.82 -17.61 -3.01
CA LEU A 339 10.64 -17.84 -3.85
C LEU A 339 9.64 -18.79 -3.17
N ALA A 340 10.12 -19.85 -2.53
CA ALA A 340 9.26 -20.76 -1.77
C ALA A 340 8.52 -20.02 -0.66
N ALA A 341 9.19 -19.12 0.06
CA ALA A 341 8.56 -18.26 1.05
C ALA A 341 7.54 -17.30 0.42
N ALA A 342 7.86 -16.68 -0.72
CA ALA A 342 6.93 -15.78 -1.45
C ALA A 342 5.68 -16.54 -1.94
N ILE A 343 5.84 -17.76 -2.46
CA ILE A 343 4.73 -18.61 -2.93
C ILE A 343 3.81 -19.02 -1.77
N ASN A 344 4.35 -19.27 -0.58
CA ASN A 344 3.53 -19.56 0.59
C ASN A 344 2.63 -18.39 0.99
N LEU A 345 3.07 -17.15 0.73
CA LEU A 345 2.27 -15.95 0.97
C LEU A 345 1.23 -15.71 -0.14
N ARG A 346 1.62 -15.93 -1.39
CA ARG A 346 0.75 -15.78 -2.57
C ARG A 346 0.86 -16.99 -3.48
N LYS A 347 -0.08 -17.91 -3.36
CA LYS A 347 -0.13 -19.13 -4.17
C LYS A 347 -0.56 -18.88 -5.63
N ASP A 348 -1.09 -17.70 -5.92
CA ASP A 348 -1.66 -17.35 -7.22
C ASP A 348 -0.70 -16.56 -8.11
N SER A 349 0.57 -16.42 -7.72
CA SER A 349 1.57 -15.70 -8.50
C SER A 349 2.21 -16.60 -9.55
N ALA A 350 1.76 -16.50 -10.80
CA ALA A 350 2.35 -17.22 -11.93
C ALA A 350 3.85 -16.89 -12.11
N GLU A 351 4.25 -15.66 -11.85
CA GLU A 351 5.63 -15.19 -11.98
C GLU A 351 6.57 -15.86 -10.98
N CYS A 352 6.14 -16.03 -9.72
CA CYS A 352 6.95 -16.73 -8.73
C CYS A 352 7.20 -18.19 -9.13
N TYR A 353 6.20 -18.90 -9.67
CA TYR A 353 6.38 -20.27 -10.16
C TYR A 353 7.25 -20.31 -11.41
N MET A 354 7.18 -19.35 -12.31
CA MET A 354 8.08 -19.22 -13.44
C MET A 354 9.53 -19.06 -12.99
N LEU A 355 9.80 -18.12 -12.07
CA LEU A 355 11.14 -17.91 -11.51
C LEU A 355 11.64 -19.13 -10.75
N LEU A 356 10.77 -19.82 -10.02
CA LEU A 356 11.08 -21.08 -9.36
C LEU A 356 11.50 -22.15 -10.37
N GLY A 357 10.79 -22.28 -11.49
CA GLY A 357 11.15 -23.17 -12.59
C GLY A 357 12.52 -22.85 -13.18
N ILE A 358 12.85 -21.57 -13.34
CA ILE A 358 14.19 -21.12 -13.80
C ILE A 358 15.26 -21.52 -12.78
N CYS A 359 15.04 -21.35 -11.49
CA CYS A 359 15.98 -21.73 -10.44
C CYS A 359 16.21 -23.25 -10.42
N LEU A 360 15.12 -24.05 -10.44
CA LEU A 360 15.19 -25.51 -10.43
C LEU A 360 15.91 -26.05 -11.67
N ARG A 361 15.66 -25.47 -12.85
CA ARG A 361 16.39 -25.81 -14.07
C ARG A 361 17.90 -25.59 -13.91
N LYS A 362 18.30 -24.48 -13.31
CA LYS A 362 19.72 -24.18 -13.06
C LYS A 362 20.34 -25.03 -11.96
N LEU A 363 19.53 -25.60 -11.08
CA LEU A 363 19.93 -26.58 -10.05
C LEU A 363 19.88 -28.03 -10.58
N GLU A 364 19.64 -28.21 -11.89
CA GLU A 364 19.58 -29.51 -12.59
C GLU A 364 18.39 -30.40 -12.16
N ASP A 365 17.38 -29.85 -11.48
CA ASP A 365 16.14 -30.55 -11.13
C ASP A 365 15.07 -30.33 -12.22
N GLY A 366 15.18 -31.10 -13.29
CA GLY A 366 14.31 -30.95 -14.47
C GLY A 366 12.84 -31.32 -14.22
N GLU A 367 12.58 -32.32 -13.34
CA GLU A 367 11.20 -32.76 -13.08
C GLU A 367 10.41 -31.71 -12.30
N ASN A 368 10.99 -31.19 -11.22
CA ASN A 368 10.33 -30.15 -10.44
C ASN A 368 10.28 -28.81 -11.18
N ALA A 369 11.29 -28.51 -12.02
CA ALA A 369 11.23 -27.35 -12.92
C ALA A 369 10.02 -27.44 -13.86
N PHE A 370 9.77 -28.61 -14.47
CA PHE A 370 8.62 -28.80 -15.34
C PHE A 370 7.29 -28.57 -14.61
N LYS A 371 7.14 -29.16 -13.40
CA LYS A 371 5.95 -28.95 -12.57
C LYS A 371 5.73 -27.46 -12.21
N ALA A 372 6.82 -26.74 -11.90
CA ALA A 372 6.75 -25.31 -11.59
C ALA A 372 6.29 -24.49 -12.80
N PHE A 373 6.84 -24.72 -13.99
CA PHE A 373 6.40 -24.05 -15.21
C PHE A 373 4.97 -24.41 -15.59
N GLN A 374 4.58 -25.68 -15.44
CA GLN A 374 3.21 -26.13 -15.67
C GLN A 374 2.25 -25.38 -14.74
N ARG A 375 2.56 -25.30 -13.45
CA ARG A 375 1.74 -24.58 -12.48
C ARG A 375 1.65 -23.10 -12.78
N SER A 376 2.74 -22.45 -13.18
CA SER A 376 2.74 -21.06 -13.64
C SER A 376 1.76 -20.84 -14.81
N ASN A 377 1.78 -21.74 -15.80
CA ASN A 377 0.88 -21.68 -16.95
C ASN A 377 -0.59 -21.92 -16.55
N GLU A 378 -0.87 -22.87 -15.66
CA GLU A 378 -2.23 -23.13 -15.14
C GLU A 378 -2.82 -21.90 -14.46
N ILE A 379 -2.05 -21.25 -13.57
CA ILE A 379 -2.48 -20.05 -12.85
C ILE A 379 -2.79 -18.92 -13.85
N GLN A 380 -1.95 -18.74 -14.86
CA GLN A 380 -2.17 -17.71 -15.87
C GLN A 380 -3.44 -17.97 -16.70
N LEU A 381 -3.73 -19.23 -17.04
CA LEU A 381 -4.96 -19.61 -17.74
C LEU A 381 -6.19 -19.42 -16.88
N LEU A 382 -6.14 -19.80 -15.59
CA LEU A 382 -7.24 -19.57 -14.64
C LEU A 382 -7.54 -18.08 -14.47
N TYR A 383 -6.51 -17.25 -14.35
CA TYR A 383 -6.68 -15.80 -14.26
C TYR A 383 -7.36 -15.23 -15.51
N HIS A 384 -6.96 -15.71 -16.70
CA HIS A 384 -7.59 -15.29 -17.95
C HIS A 384 -9.05 -15.71 -18.04
N GLN A 385 -9.40 -16.93 -17.62
CA GLN A 385 -10.79 -17.41 -17.59
C GLN A 385 -11.65 -16.58 -16.63
N GLN A 386 -11.13 -16.24 -15.45
CA GLN A 386 -11.83 -15.38 -14.50
C GLN A 386 -12.09 -13.98 -15.04
N GLN A 387 -11.13 -13.40 -15.75
CA GLN A 387 -11.30 -12.10 -16.41
C GLN A 387 -12.42 -12.15 -17.47
N LEU A 388 -12.44 -13.19 -18.31
CA LEU A 388 -13.50 -13.36 -19.31
C LEU A 388 -14.87 -13.48 -18.67
N GLN A 389 -15.01 -14.27 -17.62
CA GLN A 389 -16.28 -14.41 -16.88
C GLN A 389 -16.74 -13.09 -16.24
N GLN A 390 -15.81 -12.31 -15.68
CA GLN A 390 -16.14 -10.99 -15.14
C GLN A 390 -16.60 -10.02 -16.23
N GLN A 391 -16.00 -10.06 -17.41
CA GLN A 391 -16.41 -9.25 -18.56
C GLN A 391 -17.81 -9.64 -19.06
N GLU A 392 -18.11 -10.93 -19.14
CA GLU A 392 -19.44 -11.42 -19.53
C GLU A 392 -20.51 -10.97 -18.53
N GLN A 393 -20.22 -11.04 -17.23
CA GLN A 393 -21.13 -10.56 -16.18
C GLN A 393 -21.33 -9.04 -16.24
N GLN A 394 -20.25 -8.25 -16.51
CA GLN A 394 -20.36 -6.81 -16.66
C GLN A 394 -21.08 -6.39 -17.93
N GLN A 395 -20.90 -7.12 -19.04
CA GLN A 395 -21.64 -6.87 -20.30
C GLN A 395 -23.14 -7.16 -20.15
N GLN A 396 -23.52 -8.12 -19.32
CA GLN A 396 -24.93 -8.36 -18.98
C GLN A 396 -25.55 -7.24 -18.13
N GLN A 397 -24.74 -6.55 -17.32
CA GLN A 397 -25.20 -5.45 -16.45
C GLN A 397 -25.12 -4.07 -17.11
N HIS A 398 -24.26 -3.84 -18.10
CA HIS A 398 -24.02 -2.53 -18.71
C HIS A 398 -24.01 -2.57 -20.23
N GLN A 399 -25.19 -2.54 -20.86
CA GLN A 399 -25.28 -2.44 -22.33
C GLN A 399 -24.93 -1.04 -22.90
N GLN A 400 -24.53 -0.03 -22.16
CA GLN A 400 -24.45 1.33 -22.76
C GLN A 400 -23.32 2.28 -22.36
N GLN A 401 -22.32 2.03 -21.59
CA GLN A 401 -21.23 3.04 -21.43
C GLN A 401 -19.93 2.42 -20.91
N HIS A 402 -18.82 2.58 -21.56
CA HIS A 402 -17.41 2.36 -21.17
C HIS A 402 -16.59 1.25 -21.87
N GLN A 403 -16.46 1.32 -23.18
CA GLN A 403 -15.52 0.45 -23.91
C GLN A 403 -14.02 0.85 -23.77
N HIS A 404 -13.70 2.10 -23.42
CA HIS A 404 -12.32 2.60 -23.45
C HIS A 404 -11.49 2.39 -22.17
N GLN A 405 -12.12 2.30 -20.99
CA GLN A 405 -11.38 2.03 -19.75
C GLN A 405 -11.08 0.55 -19.51
N GLN A 406 -11.88 -0.34 -20.09
CA GLN A 406 -11.72 -1.79 -19.93
C GLN A 406 -10.51 -2.35 -20.67
N GLN A 407 -10.10 -1.78 -21.82
CA GLN A 407 -8.93 -2.24 -22.55
C GLN A 407 -7.61 -2.09 -21.78
N LYS A 408 -7.41 -0.99 -21.06
CA LYS A 408 -6.18 -0.77 -20.27
C LYS A 408 -6.04 -1.69 -19.04
N GLN A 409 -7.15 -2.14 -18.45
CA GLN A 409 -7.11 -3.10 -17.33
C GLN A 409 -6.90 -4.55 -17.80
N GLN A 410 -7.23 -4.87 -19.05
CA GLN A 410 -7.01 -6.20 -19.63
C GLN A 410 -5.54 -6.53 -19.86
N GLU A 411 -4.68 -5.53 -20.03
CA GLU A 411 -3.25 -5.69 -20.32
C GLU A 411 -2.41 -6.07 -19.08
N ALA A 412 -2.87 -5.71 -17.87
CA ALA A 412 -2.11 -5.89 -16.63
C ALA A 412 -1.97 -7.35 -16.14
N GLY A 413 -2.76 -8.29 -16.68
CA GLY A 413 -2.77 -9.69 -16.23
C GLY A 413 -2.01 -10.68 -17.11
N ARG A 414 -1.50 -10.25 -18.26
CA ARG A 414 -0.83 -11.15 -19.22
C ARG A 414 0.66 -10.95 -19.19
N ASN A 415 1.41 -11.83 -18.52
CA ASN A 415 2.86 -11.84 -18.64
C ASN A 415 3.30 -12.84 -19.73
N PRO A 416 3.61 -12.37 -20.96
CA PRO A 416 3.99 -13.26 -22.07
C PRO A 416 5.29 -14.01 -21.79
N LEU A 417 6.12 -13.53 -20.88
CA LEU A 417 7.40 -14.16 -20.52
C LEU A 417 7.22 -15.54 -19.89
N VAL A 418 6.09 -15.80 -19.24
CA VAL A 418 5.75 -17.15 -18.71
C VAL A 418 5.71 -18.16 -19.83
N HIS A 419 5.00 -17.86 -20.91
CA HIS A 419 4.89 -18.74 -22.07
C HIS A 419 6.21 -18.89 -22.81
N LEU A 420 6.99 -17.79 -22.95
CA LEU A 420 8.30 -17.84 -23.60
C LEU A 420 9.30 -18.72 -22.82
N ASN A 421 9.42 -18.53 -21.51
CA ASN A 421 10.33 -19.33 -20.68
C ASN A 421 9.92 -20.79 -20.65
N PHE A 422 8.62 -21.09 -20.61
CA PHE A 422 8.15 -22.47 -20.65
C PHE A 422 8.40 -23.10 -22.04
N ALA A 423 8.21 -22.37 -23.12
CA ALA A 423 8.51 -22.84 -24.49
C ALA A 423 10.00 -23.15 -24.66
N LEU A 424 10.91 -22.29 -24.18
CA LEU A 424 12.36 -22.52 -24.17
C LEU A 424 12.72 -23.78 -23.39
N PHE A 425 12.18 -23.96 -22.20
CA PHE A 425 12.42 -25.13 -21.38
C PHE A 425 11.92 -26.42 -22.06
N CYS A 426 10.70 -26.40 -22.62
CA CYS A 426 10.15 -27.55 -23.36
C CYS A 426 11.00 -27.91 -24.56
N TYR A 427 11.53 -26.94 -25.30
CA TYR A 427 12.44 -27.18 -26.42
C TYR A 427 13.74 -27.85 -25.95
N GLU A 428 14.38 -27.34 -24.90
CA GLU A 428 15.63 -27.90 -24.34
C GLU A 428 15.45 -29.34 -23.82
N THR A 429 14.27 -29.67 -23.30
CA THR A 429 13.95 -31.02 -22.80
C THR A 429 13.42 -31.95 -23.89
N GLY A 430 13.45 -31.54 -25.18
CA GLY A 430 13.01 -32.34 -26.31
C GLY A 430 11.50 -32.47 -26.48
N ARG A 431 10.69 -31.72 -25.72
CA ARG A 431 9.22 -31.74 -25.79
C ARG A 431 8.70 -30.74 -26.82
N VAL A 432 9.06 -30.95 -28.09
CA VAL A 432 8.84 -29.99 -29.18
C VAL A 432 7.38 -29.62 -29.40
N ALA A 433 6.44 -30.56 -29.25
CA ALA A 433 5.00 -30.30 -29.40
C ALA A 433 4.49 -29.26 -28.37
N LEU A 434 4.86 -29.42 -27.11
CA LEU A 434 4.52 -28.47 -26.05
C LEU A 434 5.24 -27.14 -26.25
N ALA A 435 6.49 -27.15 -26.72
CA ALA A 435 7.22 -25.92 -27.02
C ALA A 435 6.53 -25.11 -28.10
N THR A 436 6.02 -25.73 -29.16
CA THR A 436 5.27 -25.04 -30.23
C THR A 436 3.95 -24.46 -29.72
N GLU A 437 3.22 -25.20 -28.90
CA GLU A 437 1.98 -24.74 -28.29
C GLU A 437 2.21 -23.50 -27.39
N GLN A 438 3.20 -23.57 -26.51
CA GLN A 438 3.50 -22.44 -25.63
C GLN A 438 4.05 -21.23 -26.39
N PHE A 439 4.81 -21.46 -27.44
CA PHE A 439 5.29 -20.38 -28.29
C PHE A 439 4.16 -19.69 -29.07
N THR A 440 3.16 -20.43 -29.56
CA THR A 440 1.98 -19.82 -30.20
C THR A 440 1.18 -18.97 -29.21
N ARG A 441 1.03 -19.42 -27.97
CA ARG A 441 0.41 -18.64 -26.88
C ARG A 441 1.22 -17.38 -26.53
N PHE A 442 2.55 -17.47 -26.52
CA PHE A 442 3.42 -16.31 -26.37
C PHE A 442 3.18 -15.28 -27.48
N VAL A 443 3.15 -15.71 -28.74
CA VAL A 443 2.92 -14.82 -29.87
C VAL A 443 1.57 -14.13 -29.78
N SER A 444 0.50 -14.86 -29.43
CA SER A 444 -0.83 -14.27 -29.28
C SER A 444 -0.93 -13.26 -28.13
N SER A 445 -0.20 -13.50 -27.02
CA SER A 445 -0.21 -12.61 -25.86
C SER A 445 0.74 -11.43 -25.96
N SER A 446 1.66 -11.43 -26.94
CA SER A 446 2.71 -10.39 -27.09
C SER A 446 2.44 -9.40 -28.20
N GLN A 447 1.32 -9.50 -28.94
CA GLN A 447 1.05 -8.69 -30.15
C GLN A 447 1.07 -7.18 -29.88
N ASP A 448 0.57 -6.75 -28.71
CA ASP A 448 0.40 -5.33 -28.35
C ASP A 448 1.43 -4.83 -27.32
N LEU A 449 2.41 -5.66 -26.93
CA LEU A 449 3.35 -5.34 -25.85
C LEU A 449 4.74 -5.00 -26.39
N LEU A 450 5.32 -3.90 -25.87
CA LEU A 450 6.72 -3.54 -26.12
C LEU A 450 7.65 -4.42 -25.27
N LEU A 451 8.09 -5.53 -25.84
CA LEU A 451 9.04 -6.42 -25.21
C LEU A 451 10.48 -5.89 -25.29
N PRO A 452 11.31 -6.07 -24.24
CA PRO A 452 12.75 -5.81 -24.28
C PRO A 452 13.45 -6.56 -25.42
N THR A 453 14.53 -5.97 -25.94
CA THR A 453 15.27 -6.49 -27.10
C THR A 453 15.79 -7.92 -26.92
N GLU A 454 16.18 -8.26 -25.71
CA GLU A 454 16.70 -9.59 -25.34
C GLU A 454 15.63 -10.70 -25.49
N TYR A 455 14.41 -10.45 -25.05
CA TYR A 455 13.31 -11.41 -25.21
C TYR A 455 12.86 -11.54 -26.66
N LYS A 456 12.91 -10.45 -27.44
CA LYS A 456 12.67 -10.48 -28.88
C LYS A 456 13.69 -11.37 -29.58
N PHE A 457 14.96 -11.24 -29.22
CA PHE A 457 16.03 -12.08 -29.76
C PHE A 457 15.83 -13.56 -29.42
N GLN A 458 15.50 -13.89 -28.16
CA GLN A 458 15.22 -15.27 -27.75
C GLN A 458 14.00 -15.85 -28.48
N ALA A 459 12.93 -15.07 -28.61
CA ALA A 459 11.74 -15.48 -29.34
C ALA A 459 12.02 -15.73 -30.83
N THR A 460 12.82 -14.88 -31.48
CA THR A 460 13.20 -15.07 -32.89
C THR A 460 14.10 -16.31 -33.08
N LYS A 461 15.03 -16.54 -32.15
CA LYS A 461 15.87 -17.74 -32.13
C LYS A 461 15.04 -19.02 -31.96
N LEU A 462 14.12 -19.03 -30.98
CA LEU A 462 13.23 -20.17 -30.74
C LEU A 462 12.30 -20.42 -31.96
N LYS A 463 11.79 -19.37 -32.60
CA LYS A 463 10.98 -19.47 -33.80
C LYS A 463 11.73 -20.19 -34.92
N SER A 464 12.99 -19.82 -35.17
CA SER A 464 13.82 -20.48 -36.17
C SER A 464 14.08 -21.94 -35.85
N LEU A 465 14.29 -22.28 -34.61
CA LEU A 465 14.52 -23.65 -34.13
C LEU A 465 13.27 -24.55 -34.23
N LEU A 466 12.08 -23.99 -33.96
CA LEU A 466 10.80 -24.70 -34.06
C LEU A 466 10.30 -24.79 -35.54
N LYS A 467 10.98 -24.18 -36.51
CA LYS A 467 10.60 -24.16 -37.94
C LYS A 467 9.15 -23.72 -38.20
N ILE A 468 8.61 -22.80 -37.38
CA ILE A 468 7.25 -22.30 -37.53
C ILE A 468 7.20 -21.31 -38.69
N SER A 469 6.43 -21.62 -39.73
CA SER A 469 6.21 -20.72 -40.87
C SER A 469 5.38 -19.49 -40.43
N THR A 470 5.78 -18.32 -40.95
CA THR A 470 5.19 -17.03 -40.55
C THR A 470 3.77 -16.84 -41.05
N SER A 471 2.79 -16.74 -40.17
CA SER A 471 1.65 -15.86 -40.40
C SER A 471 2.03 -14.42 -39.98
N ASN A 472 1.49 -13.42 -40.66
CA ASN A 472 1.88 -11.99 -40.67
C ASN A 472 1.97 -11.21 -39.34
N ALA A 473 1.82 -11.87 -38.20
CA ALA A 473 1.74 -11.23 -36.87
C ALA A 473 3.11 -10.88 -36.24
N LEU A 474 4.24 -11.31 -36.82
CA LEU A 474 5.58 -11.09 -36.23
C LEU A 474 6.44 -10.04 -36.97
N THR A 475 5.93 -9.39 -37.98
CA THR A 475 6.66 -8.32 -38.69
C THR A 475 6.88 -7.07 -37.84
N SER A 476 6.10 -6.88 -36.76
CA SER A 476 6.31 -5.81 -35.80
C SER A 476 7.46 -6.05 -34.82
N LEU A 477 8.07 -7.25 -34.80
CA LEU A 477 9.18 -7.61 -33.93
C LEU A 477 10.56 -7.39 -34.54
N THR A 478 10.64 -7.01 -35.81
CA THR A 478 11.93 -6.65 -36.43
C THR A 478 12.24 -5.17 -36.18
N PRO A 479 13.44 -4.81 -35.69
CA PRO A 479 13.81 -3.41 -35.61
C PRO A 479 13.90 -2.87 -37.07
N ALA A 480 13.05 -1.89 -37.38
CA ALA A 480 13.12 -1.13 -38.62
C ALA A 480 14.46 -0.39 -38.63
N GLY A 481 15.44 -0.88 -39.37
CA GLY A 481 16.67 -0.15 -39.54
C GLY A 481 17.95 -0.93 -39.91
N LEU A 482 17.90 -2.22 -40.22
CA LEU A 482 19.09 -2.93 -40.71
C LEU A 482 18.74 -3.79 -41.94
N ALA A 483 18.31 -3.12 -43.00
CA ALA A 483 18.38 -3.67 -44.35
C ALA A 483 19.55 -2.98 -45.06
N ARG A 484 20.73 -3.53 -44.94
CA ARG A 484 21.80 -3.43 -45.94
C ARG A 484 22.44 -4.80 -46.06
N ASP A 485 22.39 -5.28 -47.29
CA ASP A 485 23.00 -6.50 -47.76
C ASP A 485 24.42 -6.67 -47.19
N VAL A 486 24.63 -7.73 -46.43
CA VAL A 486 25.97 -8.25 -46.14
C VAL A 486 25.99 -9.68 -46.63
N ASP A 487 26.86 -9.90 -47.58
CA ASP A 487 27.09 -11.12 -48.34
C ASP A 487 27.10 -12.39 -47.48
N PHE A 488 26.32 -13.35 -47.92
CA PHE A 488 26.05 -14.65 -47.26
C PHE A 488 27.19 -15.67 -47.39
N GLN A 489 28.38 -15.29 -47.85
CA GLN A 489 29.49 -16.22 -48.05
C GLN A 489 30.63 -16.14 -47.02
N ALA A 490 30.74 -15.05 -46.25
CA ALA A 490 31.79 -14.93 -45.21
C ALA A 490 31.42 -15.53 -43.84
N SER A 491 30.17 -15.98 -43.68
CA SER A 491 29.65 -16.43 -42.39
C SER A 491 29.77 -17.94 -42.13
N LYS A 492 30.26 -18.74 -43.06
CA LYS A 492 30.35 -20.21 -42.88
C LYS A 492 31.56 -20.68 -42.10
N GLU A 493 32.61 -19.89 -42.00
CA GLU A 493 33.79 -20.26 -41.20
C GLU A 493 33.70 -19.77 -39.74
N SER A 494 33.05 -18.65 -39.48
CA SER A 494 32.81 -18.18 -38.11
C SER A 494 31.72 -18.99 -37.38
N ILE A 495 30.84 -19.67 -38.12
CA ILE A 495 29.78 -20.52 -37.57
C ILE A 495 30.33 -21.84 -37.00
N ARG A 496 31.45 -22.36 -37.52
CA ARG A 496 32.06 -23.60 -37.00
C ARG A 496 32.82 -23.44 -35.69
N GLU A 497 33.37 -22.26 -35.43
CA GLU A 497 33.97 -21.95 -34.13
C GLU A 497 32.91 -21.58 -33.05
N HIS A 498 31.71 -21.14 -33.46
CA HIS A 498 30.60 -20.85 -32.55
C HIS A 498 29.70 -22.05 -32.23
N GLU A 499 29.69 -23.11 -33.05
CA GLU A 499 28.87 -24.31 -32.81
C GLU A 499 29.37 -25.15 -31.59
N SER A 500 30.63 -25.02 -31.18
CA SER A 500 31.13 -25.66 -29.95
C SER A 500 30.76 -24.91 -28.68
N ASN A 501 30.34 -23.64 -28.78
CA ASN A 501 29.92 -22.78 -27.66
C ASN A 501 28.41 -22.52 -27.61
N SER A 502 27.63 -23.03 -28.59
CA SER A 502 26.24 -22.63 -28.84
C SER A 502 25.24 -23.14 -27.77
N ALA A 503 25.64 -24.07 -26.90
CA ALA A 503 24.83 -24.44 -25.75
C ALA A 503 24.89 -23.41 -24.62
N ASP A 504 25.98 -22.63 -24.56
CA ASP A 504 26.19 -21.61 -23.51
C ASP A 504 25.60 -20.25 -23.92
N ASP A 505 25.43 -19.97 -25.24
CA ASP A 505 24.95 -18.69 -25.78
C ASP A 505 23.42 -18.51 -25.73
N ILE A 506 22.65 -19.58 -25.58
CA ILE A 506 21.21 -19.48 -25.29
C ILE A 506 20.97 -18.83 -23.90
N TYR A 507 21.96 -18.86 -23.06
CA TYR A 507 21.96 -18.38 -21.67
C TYR A 507 22.62 -17.02 -21.48
N GLY A 508 22.95 -16.32 -22.55
CA GLY A 508 23.66 -15.01 -22.54
C GLY A 508 23.07 -13.91 -21.68
N ILE A 509 21.90 -14.11 -21.08
CA ILE A 509 21.35 -13.21 -20.07
C ILE A 509 22.08 -13.33 -18.74
N TYR A 510 22.79 -14.47 -18.50
CA TYR A 510 23.43 -14.78 -17.23
C TYR A 510 24.87 -15.27 -17.45
N GLY A 511 25.73 -14.42 -18.05
CA GLY A 511 27.10 -14.71 -18.46
C GLY A 511 27.87 -15.67 -17.54
N VAL A 512 28.02 -16.94 -17.95
CA VAL A 512 28.88 -17.91 -17.29
C VAL A 512 29.77 -18.60 -18.31
N LYS A 513 31.08 -18.45 -18.14
CA LYS A 513 32.06 -19.36 -18.72
C LYS A 513 32.15 -20.63 -17.86
N ARG A 514 32.03 -21.80 -18.53
CA ARG A 514 32.23 -23.12 -17.90
C ARG A 514 33.60 -23.18 -17.21
N GLN A 515 33.65 -23.48 -15.94
CA GLN A 515 34.80 -24.06 -15.28
C GLN A 515 34.63 -25.59 -15.22
N THR A 516 35.65 -26.26 -15.72
CA THR A 516 35.72 -27.71 -15.94
C THR A 516 35.73 -28.54 -14.63
N ALA A 517 35.23 -29.68 -14.75
CA ALA A 517 35.14 -30.98 -14.01
C ALA A 517 35.88 -31.23 -12.67
N GLY A 518 36.42 -30.24 -11.97
CA GLY A 518 37.06 -30.41 -10.65
C GLY A 518 36.16 -30.17 -9.43
N ASN A 519 34.92 -29.70 -9.62
CA ASN A 519 34.09 -29.15 -8.54
C ASN A 519 32.91 -30.02 -8.09
N GLN A 520 32.70 -31.22 -8.64
CA GLN A 520 31.54 -32.05 -8.23
C GLN A 520 31.62 -32.52 -6.77
N GLN A 521 32.78 -32.75 -6.25
CA GLN A 521 32.97 -33.16 -4.85
C GLN A 521 32.83 -32.00 -3.87
N ARG A 522 33.19 -30.78 -4.31
CA ARG A 522 32.94 -29.53 -3.52
C ARG A 522 31.49 -29.10 -3.49
N LEU A 523 30.67 -29.50 -4.46
CA LEU A 523 29.25 -29.18 -4.51
C LEU A 523 28.42 -29.94 -3.47
N GLN A 524 28.85 -31.15 -3.09
CA GLN A 524 28.18 -31.93 -2.04
C GLN A 524 28.52 -31.40 -0.63
N ASP A 525 29.74 -30.95 -0.40
CA ASP A 525 30.17 -30.36 0.87
C ASP A 525 29.65 -28.93 1.05
N THR A 526 29.41 -28.19 -0.04
CA THR A 526 28.80 -26.85 0.01
C THR A 526 27.31 -26.88 0.22
N LYS A 527 26.58 -27.97 -0.07
CA LYS A 527 25.17 -28.14 0.30
C LYS A 527 24.96 -28.09 1.82
N ALA A 528 25.93 -28.50 2.60
CA ALA A 528 25.89 -28.49 4.07
C ALA A 528 26.38 -27.14 4.67
N ARG A 529 27.32 -26.46 3.99
CA ARG A 529 27.92 -25.19 4.46
C ARG A 529 27.32 -23.94 3.84
N ALA A 530 26.52 -24.05 2.77
CA ALA A 530 25.88 -22.91 2.09
C ALA A 530 24.79 -22.23 2.91
N LEU A 531 24.42 -22.79 4.05
CA LEU A 531 23.51 -22.13 5.01
C LEU A 531 24.20 -21.03 5.85
N GLU A 532 25.53 -21.02 5.95
CA GLU A 532 26.26 -20.07 6.80
C GLU A 532 27.16 -19.07 6.06
N THR A 533 27.59 -19.33 4.83
CA THR A 533 28.65 -18.53 4.18
C THR A 533 28.32 -17.92 2.83
N ALA A 534 27.06 -17.97 2.37
CA ALA A 534 26.62 -17.40 1.07
C ALA A 534 26.66 -15.87 0.98
N ALA A 535 27.20 -15.19 1.98
CA ALA A 535 27.22 -13.71 2.04
C ALA A 535 28.45 -13.05 1.39
N LEU A 536 29.45 -13.80 0.93
CA LEU A 536 30.78 -13.17 0.71
C LEU A 536 31.47 -13.37 -0.63
N ALA A 537 30.89 -13.97 -1.67
CA ALA A 537 31.65 -14.12 -2.90
C ALA A 537 30.84 -13.82 -4.17
N ALA A 538 31.39 -12.88 -4.88
CA ALA A 538 31.47 -12.68 -6.31
C ALA A 538 30.65 -11.56 -6.94
N ALA A 539 31.36 -10.48 -7.16
CA ALA A 539 31.10 -9.47 -8.17
C ALA A 539 31.79 -9.87 -9.47
N THR A 540 31.06 -9.98 -10.57
CA THR A 540 31.49 -9.45 -11.88
C THR A 540 30.37 -9.61 -12.92
N SER A 541 29.99 -8.48 -13.50
CA SER A 541 29.36 -8.24 -14.81
C SER A 541 28.33 -9.25 -15.33
N ALA A 542 27.06 -8.92 -15.14
CA ALA A 542 25.98 -9.40 -15.99
C ALA A 542 25.23 -8.21 -16.61
N PRO A 543 24.89 -8.25 -17.90
CA PRO A 543 24.03 -7.24 -18.51
C PRO A 543 22.61 -7.36 -17.94
N SER A 544 22.01 -6.21 -17.71
CA SER A 544 20.69 -6.05 -17.11
C SER A 544 19.59 -6.52 -18.03
N ALA A 545 18.96 -7.64 -17.70
CA ALA A 545 17.57 -7.85 -18.08
C ALA A 545 16.72 -6.93 -17.20
N GLU A 546 16.12 -5.90 -17.78
CA GLU A 546 15.10 -5.10 -17.13
C GLU A 546 13.82 -5.94 -17.01
N MET A 547 13.78 -6.79 -15.99
CA MET A 547 12.51 -7.30 -15.49
C MET A 547 11.78 -6.15 -14.79
N PRO A 548 10.47 -6.00 -14.95
CA PRO A 548 9.74 -4.99 -14.21
C PRO A 548 9.87 -5.30 -12.72
N LEU A 549 10.79 -4.62 -12.07
CA LEU A 549 10.88 -4.61 -10.62
C LEU A 549 9.65 -3.86 -10.14
N GLU A 550 8.78 -4.53 -9.39
CA GLU A 550 7.63 -3.87 -8.79
C GLU A 550 8.11 -2.78 -7.83
N VAL A 551 8.12 -1.54 -8.32
CA VAL A 551 8.30 -0.33 -7.50
C VAL A 551 7.08 -0.08 -6.61
N ASN A 552 6.06 -0.93 -6.73
CA ASN A 552 4.75 -0.79 -6.11
C ASN A 552 4.70 -1.02 -4.58
N ALA A 553 5.83 -1.20 -3.89
CA ALA A 553 5.83 -1.31 -2.43
C ALA A 553 5.31 -0.06 -1.71
N VAL A 554 5.42 1.12 -2.34
CA VAL A 554 4.88 2.39 -1.79
C VAL A 554 3.37 2.50 -1.98
N VAL A 555 2.83 1.79 -2.98
CA VAL A 555 1.44 1.91 -3.40
C VAL A 555 0.52 0.99 -2.60
N ASN A 556 1.08 -0.04 -1.93
CA ASN A 556 0.33 -1.05 -1.16
C ASN A 556 0.51 -0.93 0.36
N ALA A 557 1.16 0.13 0.88
CA ALA A 557 1.28 0.43 2.31
C ALA A 557 0.13 1.31 2.81
#